data_5fabb6dcc357091ab75be7a976f214ca
#
_entry.id   5fabb6dcc357091ab75be7a976f214ca
#
_cell.length_a   1.000
_cell.length_b   1.000
_cell.length_c   1.000
_cell.angle_alpha   90.00
_cell.angle_beta   90.00
_cell.angle_gamma   90.00
#
_symmetry.space_group_name_H-M   'P 1'
#
loop_
_entity.id
_entity.type
_entity.pdbx_description
1 polymer ?
#
loop_
_entity_poly.entity_id
_entity_poly.type
_entity_poly.pdbx_seq_one_letter_code
_entity_poly.pdbx_strand_id
1 'polypeptide(L)'
;MARILIIVGTESGNAQMCADHLADNLPGLGHEVEVAGDADAGSVGLADRDAVLVCTSTHGDGELPDNIIPLAERLRAEAPDLSHLRYGVIALGDQTYKATFCRAGKDMDALFAKCGARRVGERLEIDACTQPLPDEEALNWAQEWVTLL
;
A
#
# COMPACT_ATOMS: atom_id res chain seq x y z
N MET A 1 -3.55 18.59 7.66
CA MET A 1 -3.95 17.90 6.41
C MET A 1 -2.72 17.25 5.77
N ALA A 2 -2.80 16.00 5.41
CA ALA A 2 -1.71 15.30 4.75
C ALA A 2 -2.03 15.09 3.27
N ARG A 3 -0.99 15.04 2.45
CA ARG A 3 -1.08 14.69 1.03
C ARG A 3 -0.68 13.22 0.91
N ILE A 4 -1.66 12.36 0.68
CA ILE A 4 -1.49 10.91 0.69
C ILE A 4 -1.49 10.39 -0.74
N LEU A 5 -0.47 9.64 -1.11
CA LEU A 5 -0.43 8.91 -2.36
C LEU A 5 -0.71 7.43 -2.06
N ILE A 6 -1.74 6.88 -2.70
CA ILE A 6 -2.04 5.44 -2.60
C ILE A 6 -1.44 4.74 -3.79
N ILE A 7 -0.52 3.81 -3.55
CA ILE A 7 0.11 2.99 -4.58
C ILE A 7 -0.57 1.62 -4.56
N VAL A 8 -1.09 1.19 -5.71
CA VAL A 8 -1.89 -0.03 -5.81
C VAL A 8 -1.11 -1.11 -6.55
N GLY A 9 -1.04 -2.30 -5.93
CA GLY A 9 -0.56 -3.51 -6.60
C GLY A 9 -1.70 -4.52 -6.68
N THR A 10 -2.16 -4.86 -7.87
CA THR A 10 -3.32 -5.74 -8.01
C THR A 10 -3.26 -6.59 -9.28
N GLU A 11 -3.76 -7.83 -9.18
CA GLU A 11 -4.03 -8.72 -10.31
C GLU A 11 -5.54 -8.88 -10.51
N SER A 12 -6.28 -9.02 -9.42
CA SER A 12 -7.72 -9.32 -9.43
C SER A 12 -8.61 -8.10 -9.27
N GLY A 13 -8.03 -6.94 -8.94
CA GLY A 13 -8.80 -5.72 -8.71
C GLY A 13 -9.21 -5.48 -7.25
N ASN A 14 -8.97 -6.41 -6.34
CA ASN A 14 -9.35 -6.24 -4.94
C ASN A 14 -8.60 -5.09 -4.25
N ALA A 15 -7.29 -4.99 -4.50
CA ALA A 15 -6.50 -3.89 -3.95
C ALA A 15 -6.93 -2.54 -4.56
N GLN A 16 -7.28 -2.52 -5.84
CA GLN A 16 -7.81 -1.32 -6.50
C GLN A 16 -9.14 -0.89 -5.87
N MET A 17 -10.01 -1.84 -5.59
CA MET A 17 -11.29 -1.57 -4.92
C MET A 17 -11.06 -0.94 -3.54
N CYS A 18 -10.12 -1.45 -2.77
CA CYS A 18 -9.77 -0.88 -1.47
C CYS A 18 -9.25 0.55 -1.61
N ALA A 19 -8.33 0.77 -2.55
CA ALA A 19 -7.76 2.10 -2.80
C ALA A 19 -8.83 3.10 -3.23
N ASP A 20 -9.73 2.72 -4.11
CA ASP A 20 -10.81 3.58 -4.58
C ASP A 20 -11.77 3.95 -3.43
N HIS A 21 -12.07 3.00 -2.57
CA HIS A 21 -12.92 3.24 -1.40
C HIS A 21 -12.26 4.24 -0.44
N LEU A 22 -10.97 4.13 -0.22
CA LEU A 22 -10.22 5.08 0.58
C LEU A 22 -10.20 6.47 -0.06
N ALA A 23 -9.99 6.53 -1.38
CA ALA A 23 -9.97 7.80 -2.11
C ALA A 23 -11.32 8.52 -2.06
N ASP A 24 -12.42 7.78 -1.95
CA ASP A 24 -13.75 8.36 -1.83
C ASP A 24 -14.07 8.89 -0.44
N ASN A 25 -13.44 8.33 0.60
CA ASN A 25 -13.81 8.60 1.99
C ASN A 25 -12.81 9.44 2.77
N LEU A 26 -11.49 9.28 2.52
CA LEU A 26 -10.47 10.02 3.27
C LEU A 26 -10.50 11.54 3.04
N PRO A 27 -10.82 12.06 1.84
CA PRO A 27 -10.91 13.52 1.66
C PRO A 27 -11.92 14.18 2.59
N GLY A 28 -12.97 13.48 2.98
CA GLY A 28 -13.95 13.98 3.94
C GLY A 28 -13.38 14.21 5.33
N LEU A 29 -12.20 13.66 5.63
CA LEU A 29 -11.48 13.84 6.89
C LEU A 29 -10.42 14.94 6.80
N GLY A 30 -10.38 15.68 5.70
CA GLY A 30 -9.49 16.82 5.52
C GLY A 30 -8.13 16.50 4.90
N HIS A 31 -8.00 15.35 4.24
CA HIS A 31 -6.74 14.95 3.58
C HIS A 31 -6.88 15.01 2.07
N GLU A 32 -5.76 15.28 1.39
CA GLU A 32 -5.69 15.14 -0.07
C GLU A 32 -5.23 13.73 -0.41
N VAL A 33 -5.95 13.06 -1.32
CA VAL A 33 -5.66 11.68 -1.68
C VAL A 33 -5.51 11.55 -3.21
N GLU A 34 -4.43 10.93 -3.64
CA GLU A 34 -4.19 10.60 -5.03
C GLU A 34 -3.92 9.10 -5.15
N VAL A 35 -4.52 8.45 -6.14
CA VAL A 35 -4.30 7.03 -6.40
C VAL A 35 -3.41 6.88 -7.62
N ALA A 36 -2.28 6.19 -7.47
CA ALA A 36 -1.40 5.86 -8.58
C ALA A 36 -1.94 4.60 -9.27
N GLY A 37 -2.36 4.74 -10.52
CA GLY A 37 -2.83 3.63 -11.33
C GLY A 37 -1.69 2.75 -11.82
N ASP A 38 -2.03 1.69 -12.56
CA ASP A 38 -1.07 0.69 -13.03
C ASP A 38 0.12 1.29 -13.77
N ALA A 39 -0.14 2.23 -14.66
CA ALA A 39 0.90 2.83 -15.48
C ALA A 39 1.84 3.74 -14.67
N ASP A 40 1.41 4.20 -13.53
CA ASP A 40 2.12 5.21 -12.74
C ASP A 40 2.95 4.63 -11.61
N ALA A 41 2.68 3.38 -11.20
CA ALA A 41 3.33 2.78 -10.04
C ALA A 41 4.86 2.75 -10.14
N GLY A 42 5.40 2.56 -11.36
CA GLY A 42 6.84 2.53 -11.59
C GLY A 42 7.49 3.90 -11.75
N SER A 43 6.70 4.94 -12.01
CA SER A 43 7.20 6.29 -12.31
C SER A 43 6.77 7.34 -11.28
N VAL A 44 6.05 6.93 -10.24
CA VAL A 44 5.54 7.85 -9.23
C VAL A 44 6.67 8.58 -8.52
N GLY A 45 6.50 9.91 -8.36
CA GLY A 45 7.46 10.72 -7.64
C GLY A 45 7.23 10.66 -6.14
N LEU A 46 8.19 10.08 -5.41
CA LEU A 46 8.10 9.94 -3.96
C LEU A 46 8.73 11.12 -3.20
N ALA A 47 9.60 11.88 -3.88
CA ALA A 47 10.35 12.97 -3.23
C ALA A 47 9.45 14.09 -2.72
N ASP A 48 8.34 14.34 -3.38
CA ASP A 48 7.43 15.45 -3.07
C ASP A 48 6.22 15.01 -2.22
N ARG A 49 6.22 13.77 -1.72
CA ARG A 49 5.09 13.25 -0.95
C ARG A 49 5.33 13.33 0.55
N ASP A 50 4.27 13.59 1.29
CA ASP A 50 4.29 13.59 2.77
C ASP A 50 4.05 12.20 3.30
N ALA A 51 3.11 11.48 2.70
CA ALA A 51 2.70 10.16 3.12
C ALA A 51 2.34 9.29 1.93
N VAL A 52 2.68 8.01 2.00
CA VAL A 52 2.37 7.00 1.00
C VAL A 52 1.67 5.84 1.67
N LEU A 53 0.60 5.39 1.05
CA LEU A 53 -0.10 4.18 1.49
C LEU A 53 -0.01 3.14 0.38
N VAL A 54 0.66 2.04 0.67
CA VAL A 54 0.76 0.92 -0.27
C VAL A 54 -0.40 -0.03 -0.01
N CYS A 55 -1.20 -0.29 -1.04
CA CYS A 55 -2.30 -1.25 -0.98
C CYS A 55 -2.04 -2.31 -2.04
N THR A 56 -1.65 -3.50 -1.64
CA THR A 56 -1.25 -4.53 -2.58
C THR A 56 -1.80 -5.90 -2.24
N SER A 57 -2.23 -6.63 -3.29
CA SER A 57 -2.53 -8.05 -3.19
C SER A 57 -1.24 -8.85 -3.30
N THR A 58 -1.34 -10.15 -3.03
CA THR A 58 -0.24 -11.11 -3.19
C THR A 58 -0.60 -12.05 -4.34
N HIS A 59 0.31 -12.18 -5.31
CA HIS A 59 0.10 -13.00 -6.49
C HIS A 59 0.76 -14.37 -6.34
N GLY A 60 0.06 -15.42 -6.76
CA GLY A 60 0.62 -16.77 -6.85
C GLY A 60 1.32 -17.24 -5.57
N ASP A 61 2.59 -17.54 -5.68
CA ASP A 61 3.43 -18.07 -4.59
C ASP A 61 4.02 -16.97 -3.67
N GLY A 62 3.37 -15.84 -3.58
CA GLY A 62 3.82 -14.73 -2.74
C GLY A 62 4.49 -13.61 -3.52
N GLU A 63 4.32 -13.61 -4.84
CA GLU A 63 4.94 -12.62 -5.72
C GLU A 63 4.18 -11.30 -5.68
N LEU A 64 4.91 -10.23 -6.04
CA LEU A 64 4.28 -8.92 -6.25
C LEU A 64 3.40 -8.96 -7.50
N PRO A 65 2.24 -8.30 -7.48
CA PRO A 65 1.49 -8.07 -8.71
C PRO A 65 2.32 -7.35 -9.77
N ASP A 66 2.12 -7.70 -11.04
CA ASP A 66 2.94 -7.18 -12.14
C ASP A 66 3.00 -5.66 -12.20
N ASN A 67 1.91 -4.99 -11.88
CA ASN A 67 1.82 -3.54 -11.98
C ASN A 67 2.69 -2.80 -10.94
N ILE A 68 3.08 -3.45 -9.85
CA ILE A 68 3.89 -2.82 -8.80
C ILE A 68 5.37 -3.25 -8.88
N ILE A 69 5.70 -4.26 -9.69
CA ILE A 69 7.07 -4.74 -9.84
C ILE A 69 8.03 -3.63 -10.28
N PRO A 70 7.70 -2.76 -11.25
CA PRO A 70 8.62 -1.68 -11.64
C PRO A 70 9.00 -0.75 -10.49
N LEU A 71 8.05 -0.44 -9.61
CA LEU A 71 8.34 0.37 -8.43
C LEU A 71 9.29 -0.36 -7.48
N ALA A 72 9.03 -1.64 -7.21
CA ALA A 72 9.89 -2.44 -6.33
C ALA A 72 11.31 -2.55 -6.88
N GLU A 73 11.47 -2.78 -8.18
CA GLU A 73 12.77 -2.84 -8.82
C GLU A 73 13.52 -1.50 -8.72
N ARG A 74 12.80 -0.40 -8.93
CA ARG A 74 13.39 0.94 -8.81
C ARG A 74 13.87 1.21 -7.39
N LEU A 75 13.09 0.84 -6.38
CA LEU A 75 13.49 1.02 -4.98
C LEU A 75 14.74 0.19 -4.63
N ARG A 76 14.84 -1.02 -5.18
CA ARG A 76 16.02 -1.87 -4.97
C ARG A 76 17.27 -1.32 -5.67
N ALA A 77 17.11 -0.87 -6.92
CA ALA A 77 18.23 -0.44 -7.76
C ALA A 77 18.76 0.93 -7.35
N GLU A 78 17.87 1.89 -7.07
CA GLU A 78 18.24 3.27 -6.78
C GLU A 78 18.42 3.55 -5.29
N ALA A 79 17.77 2.75 -4.43
CA ALA A 79 17.78 2.92 -2.99
C ALA A 79 17.64 4.40 -2.58
N PRO A 80 16.58 5.09 -3.05
CA PRO A 80 16.43 6.52 -2.79
C PRO A 80 16.33 6.82 -1.30
N ASP A 81 16.75 8.03 -0.91
CA ASP A 81 16.60 8.47 0.46
C ASP A 81 15.15 8.92 0.69
N LEU A 82 14.37 8.12 1.39
CA LEU A 82 12.97 8.38 1.71
C LEU A 82 12.77 8.74 3.19
N SER A 83 13.81 9.23 3.85
CA SER A 83 13.77 9.55 5.28
C SER A 83 12.74 10.63 5.64
N HIS A 84 12.31 11.44 4.66
CA HIS A 84 11.25 12.44 4.83
C HIS A 84 9.84 11.84 4.77
N LEU A 85 9.71 10.60 4.30
CA LEU A 85 8.43 9.99 3.95
C LEU A 85 7.88 9.14 5.10
N ARG A 86 6.59 9.30 5.37
CA ARG A 86 5.83 8.40 6.24
C ARG A 86 5.01 7.47 5.37
N TYR A 87 4.90 6.21 5.75
CA TYR A 87 4.15 5.26 4.94
C TYR A 87 3.33 4.29 5.79
N GLY A 88 2.33 3.70 5.15
CA GLY A 88 1.56 2.59 5.69
C GLY A 88 1.40 1.52 4.62
N VAL A 89 1.04 0.31 5.05
CA VAL A 89 0.85 -0.81 4.13
C VAL A 89 -0.45 -1.52 4.46
N ILE A 90 -1.27 -1.71 3.43
CA ILE A 90 -2.43 -2.59 3.45
C ILE A 90 -2.10 -3.77 2.56
N ALA A 91 -1.95 -4.94 3.17
CA ALA A 91 -1.57 -6.17 2.48
C ALA A 91 -2.77 -7.11 2.39
N LEU A 92 -3.10 -7.55 1.20
CA LEU A 92 -4.15 -8.53 0.98
C LEU A 92 -3.54 -9.90 0.70
N GLY A 93 -4.14 -10.93 1.25
CA GLY A 93 -3.68 -12.30 1.08
C GLY A 93 -4.75 -13.31 1.43
N ASP A 94 -4.37 -14.57 1.44
CA ASP A 94 -5.25 -15.69 1.72
C ASP A 94 -4.50 -16.68 2.62
N GLN A 95 -5.01 -16.93 3.82
CA GLN A 95 -4.38 -17.82 4.79
C GLN A 95 -4.36 -19.30 4.33
N THR A 96 -5.12 -19.65 3.31
CA THR A 96 -4.99 -20.96 2.66
C THR A 96 -3.55 -21.19 2.21
N TYR A 97 -2.84 -20.13 1.86
CA TYR A 97 -1.43 -20.16 1.45
C TYR A 97 -0.55 -19.56 2.55
N LYS A 98 -0.45 -20.26 3.68
CA LYS A 98 0.19 -19.73 4.90
C LYS A 98 1.61 -19.20 4.70
N ALA A 99 2.43 -19.90 3.89
CA ALA A 99 3.82 -19.52 3.67
C ALA A 99 3.96 -18.21 2.90
N THR A 100 2.94 -17.82 2.13
CA THR A 100 2.96 -16.63 1.27
C THR A 100 1.92 -15.59 1.65
N PHE A 101 1.23 -15.79 2.77
CA PHE A 101 0.17 -14.88 3.22
C PHE A 101 0.69 -13.45 3.34
N CYS A 102 0.09 -12.54 2.58
CA CYS A 102 0.42 -11.12 2.56
C CYS A 102 1.89 -10.81 2.25
N ARG A 103 2.60 -11.72 1.60
CA ARG A 103 4.04 -11.58 1.34
C ARG A 103 4.39 -10.36 0.50
N ALA A 104 3.58 -10.03 -0.51
CA ALA A 104 3.82 -8.86 -1.34
C ALA A 104 3.82 -7.57 -0.51
N GLY A 105 2.86 -7.42 0.40
CA GLY A 105 2.83 -6.27 1.30
C GLY A 105 4.00 -6.24 2.26
N LYS A 106 4.41 -7.40 2.77
CA LYS A 106 5.60 -7.51 3.64
C LYS A 106 6.87 -7.11 2.89
N ASP A 107 7.00 -7.50 1.63
CA ASP A 107 8.14 -7.15 0.79
C ASP A 107 8.18 -5.64 0.52
N MET A 108 7.06 -5.01 0.22
CA MET A 108 6.99 -3.57 0.01
C MET A 108 7.30 -2.80 1.30
N ASP A 109 6.80 -3.29 2.44
CA ASP A 109 7.11 -2.71 3.75
C ASP A 109 8.62 -2.71 3.98
N ALA A 110 9.28 -3.83 3.74
CA ALA A 110 10.73 -3.95 3.90
C ALA A 110 11.50 -3.02 2.96
N LEU A 111 11.04 -2.86 1.72
CA LEU A 111 11.69 -1.97 0.75
C LEU A 111 11.62 -0.51 1.17
N PHE A 112 10.44 -0.04 1.61
CA PHE A 112 10.30 1.34 2.08
C PHE A 112 11.15 1.58 3.33
N ALA A 113 11.14 0.64 4.28
CA ALA A 113 11.97 0.75 5.47
C ALA A 113 13.46 0.81 5.14
N LYS A 114 13.90 0.00 4.19
CA LYS A 114 15.30 -0.02 3.73
C LYS A 114 15.71 1.31 3.09
N CYS A 115 14.77 2.01 2.46
CA CYS A 115 15.02 3.33 1.89
C CYS A 115 14.95 4.47 2.93
N GLY A 116 14.72 4.15 4.20
CA GLY A 116 14.71 5.11 5.28
C GLY A 116 13.33 5.69 5.62
N ALA A 117 12.28 5.29 4.90
CA ALA A 117 10.93 5.76 5.19
C ALA A 117 10.46 5.24 6.55
N ARG A 118 9.62 6.03 7.21
CA ARG A 118 9.09 5.68 8.54
C ARG A 118 7.70 5.09 8.40
N ARG A 119 7.53 3.85 8.86
CA ARG A 119 6.19 3.26 8.92
C ARG A 119 5.41 3.89 10.08
N VAL A 120 4.20 4.33 9.78
CA VAL A 120 3.28 4.88 10.76
C VAL A 120 2.23 3.82 11.09
N GLY A 121 2.13 3.46 12.37
CA GLY A 121 1.24 2.40 12.80
C GLY A 121 1.72 1.01 12.38
N GLU A 122 0.80 0.06 12.38
CA GLU A 122 1.08 -1.31 12.02
C GLU A 122 0.62 -1.59 10.57
N ARG A 123 1.25 -2.55 9.91
CA ARG A 123 0.79 -3.05 8.62
C ARG A 123 -0.55 -3.77 8.80
N LEU A 124 -1.54 -3.42 7.99
CA LEU A 124 -2.80 -4.14 7.95
C LEU A 124 -2.66 -5.36 7.04
N GLU A 125 -3.01 -6.53 7.53
CA GLU A 125 -3.05 -7.77 6.75
C GLU A 125 -4.50 -8.25 6.67
N ILE A 126 -5.04 -8.29 5.47
CA ILE A 126 -6.43 -8.69 5.22
C ILE A 126 -6.46 -10.11 4.66
N ASP A 127 -7.20 -10.99 5.32
CA ASP A 127 -7.33 -12.39 4.94
C ASP A 127 -8.63 -12.60 4.15
N ALA A 128 -8.50 -12.96 2.88
CA ALA A 128 -9.65 -13.21 2.01
C ALA A 128 -10.52 -14.38 2.50
N CYS A 129 -9.95 -15.31 3.27
CA CYS A 129 -10.71 -16.46 3.81
C CYS A 129 -11.72 -16.05 4.90
N THR A 130 -11.40 -15.02 5.69
CA THR A 130 -12.18 -14.66 6.88
C THR A 130 -12.75 -13.26 6.83
N GLN A 131 -12.29 -12.43 5.92
CA GLN A 131 -12.66 -11.00 5.82
C GLN A 131 -13.21 -10.72 4.42
N PRO A 132 -14.53 -10.95 4.21
CA PRO A 132 -15.12 -10.86 2.87
C PRO A 132 -15.28 -9.44 2.33
N LEU A 133 -15.10 -8.41 3.18
CA LEU A 133 -15.25 -7.01 2.80
C LEU A 133 -13.93 -6.27 3.00
N PRO A 134 -12.91 -6.52 2.17
CA PRO A 134 -11.58 -5.92 2.36
C PRO A 134 -11.58 -4.40 2.27
N ASP A 135 -12.45 -3.81 1.48
CA ASP A 135 -12.58 -2.35 1.36
C ASP A 135 -13.04 -1.70 2.66
N GLU A 136 -13.96 -2.32 3.39
CA GLU A 136 -14.40 -1.81 4.69
C GLU A 136 -13.31 -1.97 5.76
N GLU A 137 -12.61 -3.10 5.77
CA GLU A 137 -11.47 -3.33 6.67
C GLU A 137 -10.38 -2.29 6.43
N ALA A 138 -10.08 -2.02 5.17
CA ALA A 138 -9.08 -1.01 4.78
C ALA A 138 -9.50 0.38 5.26
N LEU A 139 -10.75 0.75 5.08
CA LEU A 139 -11.22 2.07 5.49
C LEU A 139 -11.18 2.24 7.01
N ASN A 140 -11.62 1.25 7.76
CA ASN A 140 -11.60 1.31 9.23
C ASN A 140 -10.16 1.50 9.74
N TRP A 141 -9.21 0.78 9.18
CA TRP A 141 -7.81 0.93 9.52
C TRP A 141 -7.26 2.31 9.12
N ALA A 142 -7.59 2.76 7.91
CA ALA A 142 -7.08 4.01 7.37
C ALA A 142 -7.58 5.23 8.13
N GLN A 143 -8.81 5.20 8.63
CA GLN A 143 -9.36 6.28 9.45
C GLN A 143 -8.54 6.52 10.71
N GLU A 144 -8.03 5.46 11.32
CA GLU A 144 -7.12 5.57 12.46
C GLU A 144 -5.72 5.97 12.01
N TRP A 145 -5.24 5.38 10.90
CA TRP A 145 -3.91 5.65 10.39
C TRP A 145 -3.68 7.13 10.08
N VAL A 146 -4.65 7.80 9.46
CA VAL A 146 -4.51 9.22 9.11
C VAL A 146 -4.39 10.12 10.35
N THR A 147 -4.89 9.67 11.50
CA THR A 147 -4.75 10.43 12.75
C THR A 147 -3.33 10.41 13.29
N LEU A 148 -2.51 9.47 12.82
CA LEU A 148 -1.12 9.30 13.26
C LEU A 148 -0.13 10.10 12.41
N LEU A 149 -0.58 10.66 11.30
CA LEU A 149 0.28 11.40 10.36
C LEU A 149 0.70 12.79 10.86
#